data_57faaee7c356ab535e91ff17307c3dfb
#
_entry.id   57faaee7c356ab535e91ff17307c3dfb
#
_cell.length_a   1.000
_cell.length_b   1.000
_cell.length_c   1.000
_cell.angle_alpha   90.00
_cell.angle_beta   90.00
_cell.angle_gamma   90.00
#
_symmetry.space_group_name_H-M   'P 1'
#
loop_
_entity.id
_entity.type
_entity.pdbx_description
1 polymer ?
#
loop_
_entity_poly.entity_id
_entity_poly.type
_entity_poly.pdbx_seq_one_letter_code
_entity_poly.pdbx_strand_id
1 'polypeptide(L)'
;MKNKLLLKTVFAVFTVFTFALLFNSCKSGGKEGEQEDPMEITQIDEDILQDVKEAEKIFYSLPSPLESAMLIKSAGARFNEDLLNPTSNTSRYATNKQKALNLGIYTCDLSFSSLYDQTQLVIEYMSAAKEMADGLGILDAINEETINRLEENVNNRDVIMDIVSETFLNSNSYLEENEQPAIASIVLVGGWVEGLYIATQLVDMDEFDSDKLVGRIIDQKLSIDIMLQLLKDNKDHPAIPDIVGQMEELKAVFDKINIKTTDVKPEIDESTNVTVLKSTVETDMTPEVFMELSQKVEEIRSSYVK
;
A
#
# COMPACT_ATOMS: atom_id res chain seq x y z
N MET A 1 -18.40 3.24 -53.70
CA MET A 1 -19.66 3.95 -53.47
C MET A 1 -20.63 3.10 -52.64
N LYS A 2 -20.30 2.70 -51.38
CA LYS A 2 -21.23 1.90 -50.56
C LYS A 2 -21.21 2.25 -49.04
N ASN A 3 -20.56 3.37 -48.64
CA ASN A 3 -20.43 3.74 -47.20
C ASN A 3 -21.09 5.09 -46.84
N LYS A 4 -22.04 5.61 -47.62
CA LYS A 4 -22.76 6.87 -47.31
C LYS A 4 -24.23 6.67 -46.96
N LEU A 5 -24.72 5.43 -46.87
CA LEU A 5 -26.14 5.17 -46.59
C LEU A 5 -26.44 4.72 -45.16
N LEU A 6 -25.43 4.34 -44.37
CA LEU A 6 -25.63 3.87 -42.99
C LEU A 6 -25.58 4.99 -41.92
N LEU A 7 -25.17 6.19 -42.27
CA LEU A 7 -25.05 7.30 -41.33
C LEU A 7 -26.29 8.21 -41.26
N LYS A 8 -27.30 7.99 -42.08
CA LYS A 8 -28.55 8.78 -42.10
C LYS A 8 -29.72 8.16 -41.36
N THR A 9 -29.62 6.90 -40.94
CA THR A 9 -30.71 6.19 -40.24
C THR A 9 -30.59 6.19 -38.70
N VAL A 10 -29.46 6.63 -38.14
CA VAL A 10 -29.27 6.68 -36.68
C VAL A 10 -29.70 8.04 -36.07
N PHE A 11 -29.92 9.07 -36.91
CA PHE A 11 -30.28 10.43 -36.44
C PHE A 11 -31.78 10.71 -36.38
N ALA A 12 -32.62 9.77 -36.77
CA ALA A 12 -34.10 9.98 -36.87
C ALA A 12 -34.91 9.32 -35.75
N VAL A 13 -34.28 8.64 -34.75
CA VAL A 13 -34.98 7.94 -33.68
C VAL A 13 -34.86 8.67 -32.30
N PHE A 14 -34.09 9.75 -32.22
CA PHE A 14 -33.85 10.46 -30.94
C PHE A 14 -34.70 11.71 -30.70
N THR A 15 -35.68 12.04 -31.56
CA THR A 15 -36.40 13.31 -31.50
C THR A 15 -37.90 13.18 -31.21
N VAL A 16 -38.40 12.02 -30.75
CA VAL A 16 -39.85 11.83 -30.49
C VAL A 16 -40.20 11.54 -29.01
N PHE A 17 -39.24 11.60 -28.09
CA PHE A 17 -39.54 11.24 -26.66
C PHE A 17 -39.50 12.42 -25.67
N THR A 18 -39.61 13.66 -26.10
CA THR A 18 -39.53 14.84 -25.22
C THR A 18 -40.76 15.76 -25.28
N PHE A 19 -41.99 15.23 -25.44
CA PHE A 19 -43.18 16.12 -25.49
C PHE A 19 -44.46 15.56 -24.81
N ALA A 20 -44.34 14.92 -23.64
CA ALA A 20 -45.52 14.48 -22.95
C ALA A 20 -45.40 14.52 -21.42
N LEU A 21 -44.98 15.63 -20.81
CA LEU A 21 -45.16 15.88 -19.36
C LEU A 21 -45.28 17.38 -19.07
N LEU A 22 -46.33 18.01 -19.58
CA LEU A 22 -46.85 19.25 -19.03
C LEU A 22 -48.38 19.21 -19.20
N PHE A 23 -49.07 18.93 -18.14
CA PHE A 23 -50.42 19.44 -17.80
C PHE A 23 -50.97 18.57 -16.68
N ASN A 24 -50.77 18.98 -15.43
CA ASN A 24 -51.89 19.02 -14.48
C ASN A 24 -51.49 19.99 -13.37
N SER A 25 -52.08 21.15 -13.43
CA SER A 25 -52.05 22.20 -12.42
C SER A 25 -53.40 22.26 -11.74
N CYS A 26 -53.34 22.50 -10.42
CA CYS A 26 -54.34 23.08 -9.55
C CYS A 26 -55.57 22.25 -9.14
N LYS A 27 -55.60 21.89 -7.85
CA LYS A 27 -56.70 22.35 -7.00
C LYS A 27 -56.28 22.49 -5.53
N SER A 28 -56.51 23.69 -5.04
CA SER A 28 -56.42 24.18 -3.69
C SER A 28 -57.27 23.37 -2.68
N GLY A 29 -56.75 23.22 -1.45
CA GLY A 29 -57.50 22.85 -0.27
C GLY A 29 -56.55 22.53 0.86
N GLY A 30 -56.39 23.49 1.79
CA GLY A 30 -55.47 23.31 2.93
C GLY A 30 -55.92 22.23 3.90
N LYS A 31 -54.92 21.67 4.59
CA LYS A 31 -54.93 21.42 6.03
C LYS A 31 -53.69 20.55 6.44
N GLU A 32 -53.18 20.94 7.60
CA GLU A 32 -52.46 20.17 8.58
C GLU A 32 -51.08 19.63 8.19
N GLY A 33 -50.08 20.12 8.95
CA GLY A 33 -48.72 19.67 8.94
C GLY A 33 -48.63 18.15 9.13
N GLU A 34 -48.15 17.49 8.09
CA GLU A 34 -47.50 16.21 8.25
C GLU A 34 -46.07 16.50 8.72
N GLN A 35 -45.81 16.16 9.98
CA GLN A 35 -44.46 15.92 10.44
C GLN A 35 -43.92 14.82 9.51
N GLU A 36 -42.93 15.17 8.72
CA GLU A 36 -42.05 14.17 8.13
C GLU A 36 -41.39 13.43 9.29
N ASP A 37 -41.81 12.19 9.51
CA ASP A 37 -41.13 11.28 10.41
C ASP A 37 -39.67 11.22 10.00
N PRO A 38 -38.70 11.27 10.95
CA PRO A 38 -37.30 11.07 10.63
C PRO A 38 -37.18 9.71 9.92
N MET A 39 -36.63 9.74 8.72
CA MET A 39 -36.39 8.51 7.95
C MET A 39 -35.63 7.56 8.86
N GLU A 40 -36.29 6.50 9.29
CA GLU A 40 -35.74 5.45 10.12
C GLU A 40 -34.64 4.77 9.32
N ILE A 41 -33.36 5.13 9.59
CA ILE A 41 -32.18 4.49 9.02
C ILE A 41 -32.07 3.12 9.69
N THR A 42 -32.92 2.18 9.31
CA THR A 42 -33.05 0.88 9.99
C THR A 42 -32.43 -0.28 9.26
N GLN A 43 -31.82 -0.09 8.08
CA GLN A 43 -31.01 -1.13 7.44
C GLN A 43 -29.91 -0.47 6.62
N ILE A 44 -28.69 -0.54 7.10
CA ILE A 44 -27.51 -0.43 6.22
C ILE A 44 -27.62 -1.65 5.30
N ASP A 45 -27.73 -1.39 4.01
CA ASP A 45 -27.83 -2.42 2.99
C ASP A 45 -26.62 -3.38 3.15
N GLU A 46 -26.87 -4.68 3.24
CA GLU A 46 -25.79 -5.67 3.41
C GLU A 46 -24.74 -5.54 2.28
N ASP A 47 -25.16 -5.09 1.11
CA ASP A 47 -24.27 -4.81 -0.03
C ASP A 47 -23.31 -3.65 0.28
N ILE A 48 -23.78 -2.56 0.92
CA ILE A 48 -22.93 -1.43 1.34
C ILE A 48 -21.91 -1.88 2.41
N LEU A 49 -22.34 -2.73 3.35
CA LEU A 49 -21.44 -3.31 4.35
C LEU A 49 -20.39 -4.23 3.73
N GLN A 50 -20.75 -4.93 2.67
CA GLN A 50 -19.81 -5.78 1.93
C GLN A 50 -18.84 -4.93 1.12
N ASP A 51 -19.31 -3.89 0.44
CA ASP A 51 -18.48 -2.93 -0.29
C ASP A 51 -17.50 -2.19 0.64
N VAL A 52 -17.93 -1.83 1.86
CA VAL A 52 -17.05 -1.23 2.89
C VAL A 52 -15.99 -2.24 3.35
N LYS A 53 -16.34 -3.50 3.58
CA LYS A 53 -15.39 -4.56 3.95
C LYS A 53 -14.42 -4.89 2.82
N GLU A 54 -14.87 -4.85 1.56
CA GLU A 54 -14.00 -5.02 0.39
C GLU A 54 -13.09 -3.80 0.20
N ALA A 55 -13.59 -2.59 0.40
CA ALA A 55 -12.79 -1.36 0.40
C ALA A 55 -11.77 -1.33 1.55
N GLU A 56 -12.15 -1.77 2.76
CA GLU A 56 -11.20 -1.99 3.86
C GLU A 56 -10.10 -2.99 3.46
N LYS A 57 -10.47 -4.09 2.81
CA LYS A 57 -9.53 -5.12 2.37
C LYS A 57 -8.54 -4.62 1.29
N ILE A 58 -9.00 -3.73 0.40
CA ILE A 58 -8.17 -3.05 -0.61
C ILE A 58 -7.28 -2.00 0.05
N PHE A 59 -7.79 -1.27 1.06
CA PHE A 59 -7.03 -0.23 1.78
C PHE A 59 -5.88 -0.82 2.61
N TYR A 60 -6.00 -2.08 3.05
CA TYR A 60 -4.98 -2.86 3.75
C TYR A 60 -4.23 -3.82 2.81
N SER A 61 -4.18 -3.52 1.51
CA SER A 61 -3.28 -4.22 0.60
C SER A 61 -1.83 -4.03 1.06
N LEU A 62 -0.98 -5.00 0.74
CA LEU A 62 0.46 -4.93 1.05
C LEU A 62 1.06 -3.64 0.53
N PRO A 63 1.60 -2.77 1.39
CA PRO A 63 2.23 -1.56 0.91
C PRO A 63 3.49 -1.91 0.10
N SER A 64 3.64 -1.25 -1.02
CA SER A 64 4.90 -1.26 -1.78
C SER A 64 6.03 -0.66 -0.94
N PRO A 65 7.31 -0.87 -1.30
CA PRO A 65 8.44 -0.23 -0.63
C PRO A 65 8.30 1.30 -0.54
N LEU A 66 7.76 1.93 -1.59
CA LEU A 66 7.49 3.37 -1.60
C LEU A 66 6.39 3.76 -0.61
N GLU A 67 5.27 3.03 -0.60
CA GLU A 67 4.16 3.31 0.33
C GLU A 67 4.59 3.13 1.77
N SER A 68 5.42 2.13 2.08
CA SER A 68 6.02 1.95 3.41
C SER A 68 6.79 3.18 3.86
N ALA A 69 7.66 3.73 3.00
CA ALA A 69 8.41 4.94 3.29
C ALA A 69 7.49 6.18 3.45
N MET A 70 6.43 6.28 2.63
CA MET A 70 5.43 7.37 2.75
C MET A 70 4.66 7.30 4.07
N LEU A 71 4.29 6.12 4.54
CA LEU A 71 3.61 5.92 5.83
C LEU A 71 4.49 6.42 6.98
N ILE A 72 5.78 6.07 6.97
CA ILE A 72 6.75 6.51 7.98
C ILE A 72 6.85 8.04 8.02
N LYS A 73 7.03 8.68 6.85
CA LYS A 73 7.12 10.14 6.78
C LYS A 73 5.82 10.83 7.20
N SER A 74 4.66 10.29 6.80
CA SER A 74 3.35 10.86 7.16
C SER A 74 3.07 10.80 8.66
N ALA A 75 3.65 9.84 9.37
CA ALA A 75 3.60 9.74 10.82
C ALA A 75 4.45 10.81 11.53
N GLY A 76 5.33 11.51 10.80
CA GLY A 76 6.17 12.57 11.35
C GLY A 76 7.57 12.12 11.75
N ALA A 77 7.96 10.89 11.42
CA ALA A 77 9.29 10.36 11.72
C ALA A 77 10.41 11.20 11.09
N ARG A 78 11.57 11.21 11.72
CA ARG A 78 12.78 11.89 11.23
C ARG A 78 13.64 10.93 10.45
N PHE A 79 14.39 11.48 9.49
CA PHE A 79 15.36 10.71 8.74
C PHE A 79 16.52 10.25 9.64
N ASN A 80 16.90 8.98 9.50
CA ASN A 80 18.07 8.41 10.13
C ASN A 80 18.77 7.47 9.13
N GLU A 81 19.94 7.88 8.64
CA GLU A 81 20.74 7.12 7.66
C GLU A 81 21.29 5.81 8.25
N ASP A 82 21.59 5.78 9.56
CA ASP A 82 22.20 4.62 10.22
C ASP A 82 21.29 3.37 10.20
N LEU A 83 20.00 3.55 9.93
CA LEU A 83 19.04 2.44 9.82
C LEU A 83 19.10 1.74 8.46
N LEU A 84 19.57 2.42 7.42
CA LEU A 84 19.51 1.95 6.05
C LEU A 84 20.57 0.87 5.77
N ASN A 85 20.31 0.02 4.77
CA ASN A 85 21.26 -1.02 4.39
C ASN A 85 22.45 -0.41 3.61
N PRO A 86 23.69 -0.46 4.11
CA PRO A 86 24.83 0.11 3.40
C PRO A 86 24.96 -0.45 1.99
N THR A 87 25.10 0.43 0.99
CA THR A 87 25.23 0.04 -0.42
C THR A 87 26.49 -0.80 -0.70
N SER A 88 27.50 -0.71 0.17
CA SER A 88 28.70 -1.56 0.12
C SER A 88 28.40 -3.06 0.33
N ASN A 89 27.21 -3.41 0.79
CA ASN A 89 26.80 -4.80 0.98
C ASN A 89 26.41 -5.50 -0.33
N THR A 90 26.17 -4.78 -1.44
CA THR A 90 25.73 -5.37 -2.72
C THR A 90 26.56 -6.56 -3.17
N SER A 91 27.87 -6.48 -3.02
CA SER A 91 28.80 -7.54 -3.42
C SER A 91 28.68 -8.84 -2.62
N ARG A 92 27.96 -8.84 -1.50
CA ARG A 92 27.74 -10.03 -0.65
C ARG A 92 26.59 -10.88 -1.14
N TYR A 93 25.65 -10.34 -1.91
CA TYR A 93 24.42 -11.00 -2.32
C TYR A 93 24.65 -11.86 -3.56
N ALA A 94 24.91 -13.16 -3.35
CA ALA A 94 25.27 -14.08 -4.41
C ALA A 94 24.07 -14.83 -5.00
N THR A 95 23.06 -15.14 -4.18
CA THR A 95 21.90 -15.94 -4.61
C THR A 95 20.73 -15.05 -5.08
N ASN A 96 19.86 -15.61 -5.94
CA ASN A 96 18.65 -14.90 -6.36
C ASN A 96 17.75 -14.52 -5.18
N LYS A 97 17.66 -15.38 -4.14
CA LYS A 97 16.94 -15.05 -2.89
C LYS A 97 17.51 -13.79 -2.25
N GLN A 98 18.83 -13.73 -2.05
CA GLN A 98 19.48 -12.58 -1.42
C GLN A 98 19.30 -11.30 -2.26
N LYS A 99 19.50 -11.41 -3.58
CA LYS A 99 19.34 -10.28 -4.50
C LYS A 99 17.90 -9.78 -4.52
N ALA A 100 16.90 -10.67 -4.55
CA ALA A 100 15.50 -10.29 -4.54
C ALA A 100 15.09 -9.60 -3.24
N LEU A 101 15.46 -10.16 -2.07
CA LEU A 101 15.24 -9.50 -0.79
C LEU A 101 15.87 -8.11 -0.75
N ASN A 102 17.12 -8.00 -1.19
CA ASN A 102 17.85 -6.74 -1.14
C ASN A 102 17.45 -5.75 -2.25
N LEU A 103 16.88 -6.19 -3.36
CA LEU A 103 16.22 -5.31 -4.31
C LEU A 103 15.05 -4.58 -3.64
N GLY A 104 14.20 -5.32 -2.91
CA GLY A 104 13.11 -4.73 -2.14
C GLY A 104 13.60 -3.77 -1.06
N ILE A 105 14.62 -4.17 -0.28
CA ILE A 105 15.26 -3.37 0.77
C ILE A 105 15.80 -2.07 0.18
N TYR A 106 16.66 -2.13 -0.84
CA TYR A 106 17.25 -0.94 -1.46
C TYR A 106 16.21 -0.04 -2.15
N THR A 107 15.09 -0.61 -2.64
CA THR A 107 13.98 0.19 -3.16
C THR A 107 13.27 0.96 -2.04
N CYS A 108 13.12 0.36 -0.85
CA CYS A 108 12.59 1.04 0.33
C CYS A 108 13.53 2.15 0.80
N ASP A 109 14.83 1.87 0.90
CA ASP A 109 15.87 2.83 1.30
C ASP A 109 15.98 4.01 0.32
N LEU A 110 15.89 3.72 -0.99
CA LEU A 110 15.80 4.74 -2.05
C LEU A 110 14.59 5.65 -1.84
N SER A 111 13.42 5.05 -1.61
CA SER A 111 12.17 5.77 -1.40
C SER A 111 12.23 6.63 -0.13
N PHE A 112 12.73 6.07 0.96
CA PHE A 112 12.90 6.77 2.23
C PHE A 112 13.88 7.93 2.09
N SER A 113 15.03 7.73 1.46
CA SER A 113 16.03 8.79 1.19
C SER A 113 15.45 9.90 0.31
N SER A 114 14.70 9.55 -0.74
CA SER A 114 14.05 10.51 -1.64
C SER A 114 13.02 11.37 -0.90
N LEU A 115 12.20 10.76 -0.06
CA LEU A 115 11.19 11.47 0.72
C LEU A 115 11.78 12.53 1.66
N TYR A 116 13.02 12.34 2.11
CA TYR A 116 13.72 13.29 2.98
C TYR A 116 14.78 14.14 2.24
N ASP A 117 14.69 14.20 0.91
CA ASP A 117 15.53 15.06 0.04
C ASP A 117 17.04 14.75 0.18
N GLN A 118 17.39 13.47 0.43
CA GLN A 118 18.78 13.00 0.57
C GLN A 118 19.37 12.62 -0.78
N THR A 119 19.61 13.61 -1.64
CA THR A 119 19.99 13.42 -3.06
C THR A 119 21.16 12.46 -3.27
N GLN A 120 22.22 12.54 -2.45
CA GLN A 120 23.39 11.68 -2.60
C GLN A 120 23.03 10.21 -2.33
N LEU A 121 22.27 9.95 -1.27
CA LEU A 121 21.80 8.60 -0.94
C LEU A 121 20.84 8.04 -1.99
N VAL A 122 20.00 8.90 -2.58
CA VAL A 122 19.13 8.50 -3.70
C VAL A 122 19.96 7.92 -4.85
N ILE A 123 21.05 8.55 -5.23
CA ILE A 123 21.95 8.07 -6.29
C ILE A 123 22.60 6.74 -5.90
N GLU A 124 23.06 6.62 -4.66
CA GLU A 124 23.71 5.41 -4.16
C GLU A 124 22.74 4.22 -4.08
N TYR A 125 21.55 4.41 -3.54
CA TYR A 125 20.53 3.35 -3.46
C TYR A 125 19.95 2.98 -4.82
N MET A 126 19.82 3.94 -5.73
CA MET A 126 19.45 3.66 -7.12
C MET A 126 20.47 2.73 -7.79
N SER A 127 21.76 3.00 -7.59
CA SER A 127 22.84 2.15 -8.12
C SER A 127 22.80 0.75 -7.50
N ALA A 128 22.58 0.65 -6.18
CA ALA A 128 22.48 -0.63 -5.49
C ALA A 128 21.25 -1.45 -5.95
N ALA A 129 20.09 -0.82 -6.08
CA ALA A 129 18.88 -1.48 -6.59
C ALA A 129 19.07 -1.98 -8.03
N LYS A 130 19.70 -1.16 -8.90
CA LYS A 130 20.06 -1.55 -10.27
C LYS A 130 20.98 -2.78 -10.30
N GLU A 131 22.00 -2.83 -9.43
CA GLU A 131 22.91 -3.98 -9.34
C GLU A 131 22.17 -5.26 -8.94
N MET A 132 21.20 -5.16 -8.02
CA MET A 132 20.35 -6.31 -7.63
C MET A 132 19.46 -6.76 -8.80
N ALA A 133 18.83 -5.83 -9.50
CA ALA A 133 17.97 -6.11 -10.64
C ALA A 133 18.74 -6.75 -11.82
N ASP A 134 19.94 -6.25 -12.11
CA ASP A 134 20.83 -6.84 -13.11
C ASP A 134 21.19 -8.28 -12.75
N GLY A 135 21.58 -8.49 -11.50
CA GLY A 135 21.90 -9.82 -10.99
C GLY A 135 20.75 -10.80 -10.95
N LEU A 136 19.51 -10.34 -11.05
CA LEU A 136 18.29 -11.16 -11.20
C LEU A 136 17.88 -11.36 -12.66
N GLY A 137 18.51 -10.65 -13.60
CA GLY A 137 18.16 -10.69 -15.03
C GLY A 137 16.85 -9.97 -15.36
N ILE A 138 16.44 -9.00 -14.53
CA ILE A 138 15.20 -8.20 -14.73
C ILE A 138 15.49 -6.77 -15.13
N LEU A 139 16.73 -6.47 -15.52
CA LEU A 139 17.12 -5.11 -15.92
C LEU A 139 16.35 -4.62 -17.16
N ASP A 140 15.89 -5.56 -18.01
CA ASP A 140 15.05 -5.23 -19.18
C ASP A 140 13.67 -4.66 -18.77
N ALA A 141 13.19 -5.00 -17.57
CA ALA A 141 11.99 -4.39 -16.99
C ALA A 141 12.25 -2.96 -16.50
N ILE A 142 13.53 -2.65 -16.21
CA ILE A 142 14.02 -1.34 -15.80
C ILE A 142 14.84 -0.80 -16.97
N ASN A 143 14.17 -0.28 -17.99
CA ASN A 143 14.83 0.16 -19.23
C ASN A 143 15.80 1.32 -18.98
N GLU A 144 16.73 1.53 -19.92
CA GLU A 144 17.74 2.59 -19.85
C GLU A 144 17.10 3.99 -19.74
N GLU A 145 15.93 4.17 -20.35
CA GLU A 145 15.15 5.43 -20.27
C GLU A 145 14.71 5.72 -18.82
N THR A 146 14.24 4.71 -18.08
CA THR A 146 13.87 4.83 -16.65
C THR A 146 15.05 5.27 -15.80
N ILE A 147 16.22 4.66 -16.04
CA ILE A 147 17.46 5.02 -15.32
C ILE A 147 17.84 6.47 -15.61
N ASN A 148 17.85 6.87 -16.90
CA ASN A 148 18.17 8.23 -17.29
C ASN A 148 17.16 9.24 -16.68
N ARG A 149 15.87 8.91 -16.66
CA ARG A 149 14.84 9.74 -16.00
C ARG A 149 15.11 9.92 -14.50
N LEU A 150 15.54 8.87 -13.79
CA LEU A 150 15.94 8.97 -12.39
C LEU A 150 17.15 9.88 -12.20
N GLU A 151 18.21 9.68 -13.01
CA GLU A 151 19.45 10.47 -12.95
C GLU A 151 19.19 11.96 -13.25
N GLU A 152 18.34 12.26 -14.24
CA GLU A 152 17.98 13.63 -14.59
C GLU A 152 17.12 14.34 -13.55
N ASN A 153 16.42 13.57 -12.70
CA ASN A 153 15.44 14.08 -11.74
C ASN A 153 15.83 13.85 -10.27
N VAL A 154 17.09 13.57 -9.96
CA VAL A 154 17.55 13.27 -8.58
C VAL A 154 17.20 14.32 -7.53
N ASN A 155 16.94 15.56 -7.95
CA ASN A 155 16.51 16.66 -7.08
C ASN A 155 14.99 16.89 -7.11
N ASN A 156 14.23 16.07 -7.82
CA ASN A 156 12.78 16.18 -7.91
C ASN A 156 12.11 14.96 -7.29
N ARG A 157 11.88 15.04 -5.99
CA ARG A 157 11.29 13.98 -5.18
C ARG A 157 10.04 13.37 -5.81
N ASP A 158 9.11 14.20 -6.25
CA ASP A 158 7.80 13.73 -6.75
C ASP A 158 7.98 12.90 -8.03
N VAL A 159 8.87 13.35 -8.93
CA VAL A 159 9.21 12.60 -10.15
C VAL A 159 9.94 11.29 -9.83
N ILE A 160 10.87 11.29 -8.85
CA ILE A 160 11.55 10.06 -8.41
C ILE A 160 10.54 9.06 -7.88
N MET A 161 9.60 9.51 -7.05
CA MET A 161 8.57 8.63 -6.48
C MET A 161 7.67 8.02 -7.54
N ASP A 162 7.26 8.80 -8.54
CA ASP A 162 6.50 8.31 -9.69
C ASP A 162 7.29 7.24 -10.46
N ILE A 163 8.57 7.51 -10.75
CA ILE A 163 9.43 6.56 -11.46
C ILE A 163 9.66 5.28 -10.65
N VAL A 164 9.91 5.39 -9.35
CA VAL A 164 10.09 4.21 -8.47
C VAL A 164 8.83 3.36 -8.43
N SER A 165 7.65 3.99 -8.30
CA SER A 165 6.36 3.29 -8.30
C SER A 165 6.11 2.59 -9.64
N GLU A 166 6.28 3.30 -10.76
CA GLU A 166 6.15 2.75 -12.11
C GLU A 166 7.10 1.57 -12.34
N THR A 167 8.36 1.74 -11.95
CA THR A 167 9.40 0.71 -12.11
C THR A 167 9.10 -0.52 -11.27
N PHE A 168 8.62 -0.34 -10.02
CA PHE A 168 8.24 -1.44 -9.16
C PHE A 168 7.09 -2.26 -9.76
N LEU A 169 6.04 -1.59 -10.24
CA LEU A 169 4.91 -2.25 -10.89
C LEU A 169 5.32 -2.98 -12.17
N ASN A 170 6.13 -2.35 -13.02
CA ASN A 170 6.63 -2.96 -14.25
C ASN A 170 7.52 -4.17 -13.98
N SER A 171 8.39 -4.09 -12.97
CA SER A 171 9.25 -5.21 -12.56
C SER A 171 8.44 -6.40 -12.04
N ASN A 172 7.39 -6.13 -11.27
CA ASN A 172 6.49 -7.17 -10.77
C ASN A 172 5.76 -7.85 -11.93
N SER A 173 5.16 -7.08 -12.84
CA SER A 173 4.48 -7.61 -14.04
C SER A 173 5.44 -8.42 -14.91
N TYR A 174 6.66 -7.92 -15.13
CA TYR A 174 7.70 -8.63 -15.90
C TYR A 174 8.05 -9.98 -15.28
N LEU A 175 8.20 -10.03 -13.95
CA LEU A 175 8.49 -11.28 -13.23
C LEU A 175 7.34 -12.28 -13.32
N GLU A 176 6.09 -11.82 -13.23
CA GLU A 176 4.91 -12.65 -13.38
C GLU A 176 4.79 -13.21 -14.81
N GLU A 177 4.97 -12.37 -15.84
CA GLU A 177 4.94 -12.76 -17.26
C GLU A 177 6.07 -13.73 -17.64
N ASN A 178 7.21 -13.66 -16.96
CA ASN A 178 8.35 -14.55 -17.15
C ASN A 178 8.37 -15.78 -16.20
N GLU A 179 7.22 -16.15 -15.66
CA GLU A 179 7.04 -17.32 -14.79
C GLU A 179 7.92 -17.29 -13.52
N GLN A 180 8.20 -16.07 -12.98
CA GLN A 180 8.98 -15.87 -11.75
C GLN A 180 8.18 -15.19 -10.61
N PRO A 181 6.92 -15.54 -10.35
CA PRO A 181 6.11 -14.88 -9.31
C PRO A 181 6.70 -15.06 -7.90
N ALA A 182 7.45 -16.12 -7.68
CA ALA A 182 8.17 -16.35 -6.43
C ALA A 182 9.22 -15.25 -6.17
N ILE A 183 9.97 -14.83 -7.19
CA ILE A 183 10.96 -13.75 -7.07
C ILE A 183 10.26 -12.42 -6.79
N ALA A 184 9.14 -12.13 -7.47
CA ALA A 184 8.33 -10.95 -7.21
C ALA A 184 7.86 -10.89 -5.73
N SER A 185 7.36 -12.01 -5.21
CA SER A 185 6.96 -12.15 -3.80
C SER A 185 8.12 -11.87 -2.84
N ILE A 186 9.33 -12.36 -3.15
CA ILE A 186 10.52 -12.15 -2.32
C ILE A 186 10.95 -10.69 -2.31
N VAL A 187 10.91 -10.00 -3.46
CA VAL A 187 11.20 -8.56 -3.55
C VAL A 187 10.23 -7.76 -2.66
N LEU A 188 8.94 -8.09 -2.73
CA LEU A 188 7.92 -7.43 -1.92
C LEU A 188 8.16 -7.63 -0.42
N VAL A 189 8.49 -8.86 0.01
CA VAL A 189 8.87 -9.17 1.40
C VAL A 189 10.06 -8.31 1.85
N GLY A 190 11.11 -8.22 1.04
CA GLY A 190 12.29 -7.44 1.38
C GLY A 190 11.95 -5.98 1.68
N GLY A 191 11.19 -5.34 0.80
CA GLY A 191 10.79 -3.94 0.98
C GLY A 191 9.84 -3.72 2.16
N TRP A 192 8.90 -4.65 2.38
CA TRP A 192 7.98 -4.59 3.51
C TRP A 192 8.70 -4.76 4.86
N VAL A 193 9.62 -5.73 4.96
CA VAL A 193 10.42 -5.93 6.17
C VAL A 193 11.30 -4.72 6.46
N GLU A 194 11.93 -4.12 5.43
CA GLU A 194 12.74 -2.92 5.62
C GLU A 194 11.90 -1.73 6.10
N GLY A 195 10.74 -1.50 5.48
CA GLY A 195 9.84 -0.43 5.92
C GLY A 195 9.36 -0.64 7.36
N LEU A 196 9.01 -1.87 7.73
CA LEU A 196 8.60 -2.20 9.10
C LEU A 196 9.77 -2.05 10.08
N TYR A 197 10.99 -2.45 9.70
CA TYR A 197 12.20 -2.25 10.48
C TYR A 197 12.45 -0.77 10.73
N ILE A 198 12.51 0.06 9.69
CA ILE A 198 12.71 1.50 9.85
C ILE A 198 11.63 2.10 10.75
N ALA A 199 10.36 1.72 10.54
CA ALA A 199 9.25 2.22 11.36
C ALA A 199 9.43 1.87 12.83
N THR A 200 9.78 0.61 13.16
CA THR A 200 9.95 0.19 14.56
C THR A 200 11.13 0.85 15.25
N GLN A 201 12.20 1.18 14.50
CA GLN A 201 13.39 1.85 15.07
C GLN A 201 13.19 3.37 15.26
N LEU A 202 12.14 3.96 14.66
CA LEU A 202 11.86 5.40 14.74
C LEU A 202 10.74 5.76 15.71
N VAL A 203 10.12 4.77 16.38
CA VAL A 203 9.10 5.02 17.42
C VAL A 203 9.75 5.70 18.61
N ASP A 204 9.14 6.80 19.08
CA ASP A 204 9.52 7.45 20.32
C ASP A 204 8.88 6.72 21.52
N MET A 205 9.69 5.97 22.25
CA MET A 205 9.21 5.20 23.42
C MET A 205 8.76 6.08 24.58
N ASP A 206 9.20 7.32 24.67
CA ASP A 206 8.75 8.27 25.68
C ASP A 206 7.34 8.82 25.36
N GLU A 207 6.93 8.78 24.08
CA GLU A 207 5.63 9.22 23.60
C GLU A 207 4.82 8.06 22.97
N PHE A 208 5.10 6.82 23.35
CA PHE A 208 4.59 5.60 22.73
C PHE A 208 3.09 5.61 22.44
N ASP A 209 2.26 5.98 23.43
CA ASP A 209 0.80 5.97 23.32
C ASP A 209 0.26 7.03 22.34
N SER A 210 1.04 8.05 22.03
CA SER A 210 0.68 9.15 21.12
C SER A 210 1.45 9.12 19.79
N ASP A 211 2.45 8.26 19.66
CA ASP A 211 3.25 8.16 18.44
C ASP A 211 2.42 7.54 17.30
N LYS A 212 2.29 8.30 16.22
CA LYS A 212 1.52 7.86 15.04
C LYS A 212 2.15 6.67 14.33
N LEU A 213 3.46 6.43 14.49
CA LEU A 213 4.13 5.25 13.94
C LEU A 213 3.59 3.97 14.56
N VAL A 214 3.29 3.97 15.86
CA VAL A 214 2.70 2.82 16.54
C VAL A 214 1.42 2.37 15.84
N GLY A 215 0.52 3.32 15.51
CA GLY A 215 -0.70 3.02 14.75
C GLY A 215 -0.39 2.41 13.37
N ARG A 216 0.58 2.97 12.63
CA ARG A 216 0.99 2.45 11.31
C ARG A 216 1.61 1.06 11.37
N ILE A 217 2.34 0.77 12.46
CA ILE A 217 2.90 -0.57 12.70
C ILE A 217 1.78 -1.57 13.00
N ILE A 218 0.78 -1.17 13.79
CA ILE A 218 -0.40 -2.01 14.10
C ILE A 218 -1.18 -2.35 12.82
N ASP A 219 -1.35 -1.39 11.90
CA ASP A 219 -2.02 -1.61 10.62
C ASP A 219 -1.35 -2.75 9.81
N GLN A 220 -0.04 -2.99 9.99
CA GLN A 220 0.69 -4.06 9.30
C GLN A 220 0.29 -5.48 9.75
N LYS A 221 -0.47 -5.61 10.85
CA LYS A 221 -1.04 -6.89 11.27
C LYS A 221 -1.91 -7.54 10.17
N LEU A 222 -2.61 -6.71 9.38
CA LEU A 222 -3.41 -7.21 8.26
C LEU A 222 -2.54 -7.52 7.03
N SER A 223 -1.48 -6.75 6.83
CA SER A 223 -0.54 -6.94 5.72
C SER A 223 0.19 -8.28 5.80
N ILE A 224 0.54 -8.76 7.00
CA ILE A 224 1.29 -10.00 7.16
C ILE A 224 0.49 -11.24 6.72
N ASP A 225 -0.84 -11.25 6.88
CA ASP A 225 -1.68 -12.35 6.40
C ASP A 225 -1.70 -12.42 4.87
N ILE A 226 -1.76 -11.28 4.21
CA ILE A 226 -1.69 -11.16 2.74
C ILE A 226 -0.31 -11.61 2.26
N MET A 227 0.76 -11.17 2.94
CA MET A 227 2.14 -11.58 2.65
C MET A 227 2.32 -13.09 2.73
N LEU A 228 1.84 -13.70 3.81
CA LEU A 228 1.90 -15.15 3.99
C LEU A 228 1.12 -15.90 2.91
N GLN A 229 -0.05 -15.40 2.48
CA GLN A 229 -0.81 -16.00 1.40
C GLN A 229 -0.02 -15.94 0.09
N LEU A 230 0.52 -14.78 -0.27
CA LEU A 230 1.33 -14.57 -1.47
C LEU A 230 2.55 -15.51 -1.52
N LEU A 231 3.24 -15.68 -0.39
CA LEU A 231 4.36 -16.60 -0.28
C LEU A 231 3.91 -18.08 -0.42
N LYS A 232 2.79 -18.46 0.23
CA LYS A 232 2.27 -19.83 0.19
C LYS A 232 1.77 -20.23 -1.20
N ASP A 233 1.30 -19.29 -2.00
CA ASP A 233 0.94 -19.51 -3.40
C ASP A 233 2.16 -19.91 -4.26
N ASN A 234 3.37 -19.52 -3.81
CA ASN A 234 4.65 -19.83 -4.45
C ASN A 234 5.53 -20.83 -3.66
N LYS A 235 4.93 -21.64 -2.77
CA LYS A 235 5.62 -22.52 -1.81
C LYS A 235 6.59 -23.55 -2.42
N ASP A 236 6.39 -23.90 -3.68
CA ASP A 236 7.23 -24.90 -4.38
C ASP A 236 8.60 -24.32 -4.79
N HIS A 237 8.77 -23.01 -4.74
CA HIS A 237 10.05 -22.38 -5.00
C HIS A 237 10.99 -22.54 -3.79
N PRO A 238 12.25 -23.01 -3.97
CA PRO A 238 13.14 -23.42 -2.88
C PRO A 238 13.51 -22.30 -1.91
N ALA A 239 13.40 -21.04 -2.30
CA ALA A 239 13.69 -19.89 -1.44
C ALA A 239 12.54 -19.50 -0.51
N ILE A 240 11.32 -19.95 -0.77
CA ILE A 240 10.09 -19.50 -0.07
C ILE A 240 9.92 -20.11 1.33
N PRO A 241 10.15 -21.43 1.57
CA PRO A 241 9.84 -22.04 2.87
C PRO A 241 10.50 -21.36 4.07
N ASP A 242 11.76 -20.95 3.95
CA ASP A 242 12.47 -20.25 5.02
C ASP A 242 11.83 -18.88 5.32
N ILE A 243 11.42 -18.16 4.27
CA ILE A 243 10.78 -16.86 4.40
C ILE A 243 9.40 -17.00 5.05
N VAL A 244 8.63 -18.02 4.64
CA VAL A 244 7.34 -18.33 5.28
C VAL A 244 7.53 -18.59 6.77
N GLY A 245 8.53 -19.39 7.17
CA GLY A 245 8.82 -19.62 8.58
C GLY A 245 9.08 -18.33 9.36
N GLN A 246 9.91 -17.44 8.82
CA GLN A 246 10.20 -16.14 9.43
C GLN A 246 8.96 -15.25 9.52
N MET A 247 8.11 -15.23 8.50
CA MET A 247 6.87 -14.46 8.50
C MET A 247 5.82 -15.04 9.46
N GLU A 248 5.77 -16.36 9.63
CA GLU A 248 4.91 -17.02 10.62
C GLU A 248 5.35 -16.70 12.06
N GLU A 249 6.66 -16.66 12.33
CA GLU A 249 7.18 -16.20 13.62
C GLU A 249 6.83 -14.74 13.89
N LEU A 250 6.96 -13.86 12.91
CA LEU A 250 6.58 -12.46 13.02
C LEU A 250 5.07 -12.30 13.22
N LYS A 251 4.26 -13.06 12.49
CA LYS A 251 2.81 -13.10 12.68
C LYS A 251 2.42 -13.48 14.09
N ALA A 252 3.10 -14.46 14.70
CA ALA A 252 2.83 -14.86 16.08
C ALA A 252 3.01 -13.72 17.09
N VAL A 253 3.87 -12.75 16.80
CA VAL A 253 4.00 -11.53 17.63
C VAL A 253 2.85 -10.56 17.34
N PHE A 254 2.52 -10.33 16.06
CA PHE A 254 1.37 -9.52 15.69
C PHE A 254 0.04 -10.05 16.26
N ASP A 255 -0.10 -11.37 16.37
CA ASP A 255 -1.32 -11.99 16.91
C ASP A 255 -1.56 -11.69 18.40
N LYS A 256 -0.54 -11.21 19.13
CA LYS A 256 -0.67 -10.72 20.51
C LYS A 256 -1.37 -9.36 20.60
N ILE A 257 -1.45 -8.62 19.49
CA ILE A 257 -2.09 -7.32 19.41
C ILE A 257 -3.58 -7.55 19.11
N ASN A 258 -4.47 -7.10 20.00
CA ASN A 258 -5.91 -7.12 19.73
C ASN A 258 -6.33 -5.79 19.07
N ILE A 259 -7.05 -5.91 17.97
CA ILE A 259 -7.67 -4.78 17.28
C ILE A 259 -9.17 -4.93 17.47
N LYS A 260 -9.79 -3.96 18.15
CA LYS A 260 -11.25 -3.88 18.32
C LYS A 260 -11.76 -2.73 17.48
N THR A 261 -12.54 -3.05 16.47
CA THR A 261 -13.24 -2.04 15.69
C THR A 261 -14.63 -1.87 16.29
N THR A 262 -15.02 -0.66 16.63
CA THR A 262 -16.41 -0.38 17.00
C THR A 262 -17.30 -0.49 15.78
N ASP A 263 -18.59 -0.79 16.01
CA ASP A 263 -19.58 -0.81 14.95
C ASP A 263 -19.56 0.52 14.18
N VAL A 264 -19.58 0.42 12.85
CA VAL A 264 -19.67 1.57 11.96
C VAL A 264 -20.99 2.29 12.21
N LYS A 265 -20.95 3.55 12.62
CA LYS A 265 -22.14 4.37 12.84
C LYS A 265 -22.22 5.48 11.80
N PRO A 266 -23.36 5.64 11.12
CA PRO A 266 -23.57 6.80 10.27
C PRO A 266 -23.71 8.05 11.16
N GLU A 267 -22.95 9.09 10.86
CA GLU A 267 -23.04 10.39 11.49
C GLU A 267 -23.20 11.46 10.42
N ILE A 268 -24.15 12.39 10.60
CA ILE A 268 -24.34 13.48 9.64
C ILE A 268 -23.33 14.59 10.00
N ASP A 269 -22.45 14.92 9.08
CA ASP A 269 -21.62 16.12 9.20
C ASP A 269 -22.53 17.35 8.99
N GLU A 270 -22.80 18.05 10.07
CA GLU A 270 -23.70 19.23 10.08
C GLU A 270 -23.18 20.37 9.18
N SER A 271 -21.87 20.41 8.87
CA SER A 271 -21.28 21.46 8.03
C SER A 271 -21.47 21.20 6.53
N THR A 272 -21.51 19.94 6.13
CA THR A 272 -21.60 19.51 4.72
C THR A 272 -22.91 18.85 4.37
N ASN A 273 -23.71 18.49 5.38
CA ASN A 273 -24.94 17.69 5.27
C ASN A 273 -24.70 16.34 4.55
N VAL A 274 -23.50 15.78 4.72
CA VAL A 274 -23.11 14.47 4.18
C VAL A 274 -23.10 13.46 5.33
N THR A 275 -23.65 12.25 5.09
CA THR A 275 -23.53 11.14 6.04
C THR A 275 -22.13 10.57 5.98
N VAL A 276 -21.40 10.64 7.08
CA VAL A 276 -20.05 10.08 7.24
C VAL A 276 -20.17 8.81 8.09
N LEU A 277 -19.56 7.73 7.63
CA LEU A 277 -19.46 6.50 8.41
C LEU A 277 -18.28 6.64 9.37
N LYS A 278 -18.57 6.62 10.68
CA LYS A 278 -17.52 6.68 11.73
C LYS A 278 -17.40 5.35 12.45
N SER A 279 -16.17 4.87 12.53
CA SER A 279 -15.79 3.80 13.45
C SER A 279 -14.56 4.25 14.25
N THR A 280 -14.41 3.77 15.45
CA THR A 280 -13.19 3.92 16.24
C THR A 280 -12.48 2.58 16.33
N VAL A 281 -11.17 2.60 16.08
CA VAL A 281 -10.31 1.42 16.26
C VAL A 281 -9.60 1.58 17.61
N GLU A 282 -9.82 0.62 18.49
CA GLU A 282 -9.09 0.52 19.75
C GLU A 282 -8.09 -0.63 19.63
N THR A 283 -6.85 -0.35 19.97
CA THR A 283 -5.76 -1.33 19.95
C THR A 283 -5.15 -1.46 21.34
N ASP A 284 -4.67 -2.65 21.66
CA ASP A 284 -4.02 -2.93 22.94
C ASP A 284 -2.53 -3.32 22.77
N MET A 285 -1.85 -2.69 21.84
CA MET A 285 -0.41 -2.88 21.70
C MET A 285 0.29 -2.28 22.92
N THR A 286 0.91 -3.14 23.74
CA THR A 286 1.70 -2.68 24.89
C THR A 286 3.15 -2.43 24.47
N PRO A 287 3.91 -1.59 25.23
CA PRO A 287 5.34 -1.40 24.98
C PRO A 287 6.15 -2.70 24.95
N GLU A 288 5.79 -3.71 25.76
CA GLU A 288 6.47 -5.01 25.77
C GLU A 288 6.23 -5.80 24.48
N VAL A 289 4.99 -5.83 23.98
CA VAL A 289 4.66 -6.48 22.69
C VAL A 289 5.33 -5.74 21.53
N PHE A 290 5.38 -4.40 21.59
CA PHE A 290 6.08 -3.61 20.60
C PHE A 290 7.60 -3.92 20.61
N MET A 291 8.25 -3.99 21.76
CA MET A 291 9.67 -4.32 21.83
C MET A 291 9.96 -5.71 21.28
N GLU A 292 9.10 -6.70 21.56
CA GLU A 292 9.21 -8.04 20.99
C GLU A 292 9.06 -8.01 19.46
N LEU A 293 8.11 -7.22 18.95
CA LEU A 293 7.91 -7.02 17.51
C LEU A 293 9.14 -6.38 16.85
N SER A 294 9.62 -5.27 17.41
CA SER A 294 10.81 -4.56 16.94
C SER A 294 12.03 -5.47 16.89
N GLN A 295 12.27 -6.24 17.96
CA GLN A 295 13.37 -7.20 18.01
C GLN A 295 13.23 -8.31 16.95
N LYS A 296 12.02 -8.86 16.76
CA LYS A 296 11.80 -9.91 15.75
C LYS A 296 12.00 -9.38 14.34
N VAL A 297 11.54 -8.18 14.05
CA VAL A 297 11.75 -7.52 12.75
C VAL A 297 13.24 -7.27 12.50
N GLU A 298 13.98 -6.76 13.49
CA GLU A 298 15.41 -6.53 13.41
C GLU A 298 16.18 -7.84 13.17
N GLU A 299 15.81 -8.94 13.84
CA GLU A 299 16.40 -10.27 13.64
C GLU A 299 16.23 -10.75 12.19
N ILE A 300 15.00 -10.67 11.67
CA ILE A 300 14.67 -11.09 10.30
C ILE A 300 15.42 -10.22 9.29
N ARG A 301 15.32 -8.89 9.42
CA ARG A 301 16.02 -7.94 8.54
C ARG A 301 17.52 -8.17 8.55
N SER A 302 18.11 -8.38 9.72
CA SER A 302 19.55 -8.65 9.88
C SER A 302 19.98 -9.94 9.17
N SER A 303 19.08 -10.92 9.05
CA SER A 303 19.35 -12.15 8.29
C SER A 303 19.37 -11.92 6.78
N TYR A 304 18.69 -10.87 6.28
CA TYR A 304 18.60 -10.54 4.86
C TYR A 304 19.78 -9.72 4.35
N VAL A 305 20.37 -8.89 5.21
CA VAL A 305 21.46 -7.94 4.84
C VAL A 305 22.87 -8.43 5.20
N LYS A 306 23.00 -9.65 5.72
CA LYS A 306 24.30 -10.25 6.10
C LYS A 306 25.11 -10.78 4.93
#